data_5b929385dfa415bc1581dcf08b0447cf
#
_entry.id   5b929385dfa415bc1581dcf08b0447cf
#
_cell.length_a   1.000
_cell.length_b   1.000
_cell.length_c   1.000
_cell.angle_alpha   90.00
_cell.angle_beta   90.00
_cell.angle_gamma   90.00
#
_symmetry.space_group_name_H-M   'P 1'
#
loop_
_entity.id
_entity.type
_entity.pdbx_description
1 polymer ?
#
loop_
_entity_poly.entity_id
_entity_poly.type
_entity_poly.pdbx_seq_one_letter_code
_entity_poly.pdbx_strand_id
1 'polypeptide(L)'
;YEQMEPVLGLLDEIGYEALECWGGATYDSCLRFLNEDPWERLRKLKSNLKNTPLQMLLRGQNLLGYKHYSDDVVEAFCNAAVKNGIDRIRIFDALNDPRNMEAAIKYSKKAGAHVQSAMVYTISPVHTTESFLKVAETLVEMGTDSLCIKDMSGLLGPADAYDLVSTFKNRFGELPIDLHSHFTCGLASTTYWEAA
;
A
#
# COMPACT_ATOMS: atom_id res chain seq x y z
N TYR A 1 13.53 5.10 -16.41
CA TYR A 1 13.50 3.63 -16.42
C TYR A 1 14.90 3.05 -16.68
N GLU A 2 15.60 3.49 -17.68
CA GLU A 2 16.91 2.95 -18.13
C GLU A 2 17.95 2.79 -17.00
N GLN A 3 17.97 3.72 -16.02
CA GLN A 3 18.86 3.63 -14.86
C GLN A 3 18.48 2.54 -13.85
N MET A 4 17.21 2.10 -13.85
CA MET A 4 16.72 1.05 -12.96
C MET A 4 16.87 -0.35 -13.57
N GLU A 5 16.75 -0.44 -14.88
CA GLU A 5 16.72 -1.71 -15.63
C GLU A 5 17.88 -2.66 -15.28
N PRO A 6 19.14 -2.21 -15.16
CA PRO A 6 20.26 -3.11 -14.86
C PRO A 6 20.19 -3.83 -13.51
N VAL A 7 19.41 -3.30 -12.56
CA VAL A 7 19.30 -3.88 -11.19
C VAL A 7 18.02 -4.68 -10.98
N LEU A 8 17.08 -4.66 -11.91
CA LEU A 8 15.77 -5.30 -11.73
C LEU A 8 15.90 -6.82 -11.52
N GLY A 9 16.76 -7.49 -12.28
CA GLY A 9 16.99 -8.92 -12.12
C GLY A 9 17.54 -9.29 -10.75
N LEU A 10 18.44 -8.48 -10.20
CA LEU A 10 18.97 -8.69 -8.85
C LEU A 10 17.88 -8.47 -7.78
N LEU A 11 17.04 -7.46 -7.94
CA LEU A 11 15.92 -7.20 -7.02
C LEU A 11 14.90 -8.35 -7.04
N ASP A 12 14.68 -8.96 -8.20
CA ASP A 12 13.75 -10.08 -8.36
C ASP A 12 14.21 -11.38 -7.69
N GLU A 13 15.52 -11.51 -7.42
CA GLU A 13 16.13 -12.69 -6.77
C GLU A 13 16.23 -12.56 -5.24
N ILE A 14 16.02 -11.37 -4.66
CA ILE A 14 16.16 -11.15 -3.21
C ILE A 14 15.09 -11.89 -2.40
N GLY A 15 13.91 -12.15 -3.00
CA GLY A 15 12.80 -12.80 -2.30
C GLY A 15 11.92 -11.83 -1.51
N TYR A 16 11.79 -10.60 -1.96
CA TYR A 16 10.82 -9.65 -1.39
C TYR A 16 9.39 -10.17 -1.55
N GLU A 17 8.56 -9.90 -0.55
CA GLU A 17 7.12 -10.20 -0.58
C GLU A 17 6.39 -9.45 -1.71
N ALA A 18 6.80 -8.21 -1.95
CA ALA A 18 6.37 -7.39 -3.09
C ALA A 18 7.33 -6.21 -3.29
N LEU A 19 7.36 -5.65 -4.50
CA LEU A 19 8.06 -4.41 -4.80
C LEU A 19 7.03 -3.30 -5.06
N GLU A 20 6.95 -2.31 -4.16
CA GLU A 20 6.12 -1.13 -4.38
C GLU A 20 6.86 -0.18 -5.34
N CYS A 21 6.48 -0.23 -6.60
CA CYS A 21 7.22 0.37 -7.70
C CYS A 21 6.41 1.39 -8.52
N TRP A 22 5.13 1.56 -8.20
CA TRP A 22 4.22 2.40 -8.98
C TRP A 22 3.17 3.07 -8.07
N GLY A 23 2.63 4.21 -8.52
CA GLY A 23 1.67 4.99 -7.75
C GLY A 23 1.64 6.44 -8.21
N GLY A 24 1.05 7.34 -7.40
CA GLY A 24 0.85 8.75 -7.74
C GLY A 24 2.14 9.49 -8.06
N ALA A 25 3.16 9.36 -7.20
CA ALA A 25 4.44 10.03 -7.40
C ALA A 25 5.16 9.56 -8.67
N THR A 26 5.14 8.26 -8.94
CA THR A 26 5.74 7.68 -10.16
C THR A 26 5.01 8.17 -11.40
N TYR A 27 3.67 8.13 -11.38
CA TYR A 27 2.83 8.59 -12.48
C TYR A 27 3.09 10.07 -12.81
N ASP A 28 3.06 10.93 -11.80
CA ASP A 28 3.35 12.36 -11.94
C ASP A 28 4.77 12.61 -12.45
N SER A 29 5.77 11.89 -11.93
CA SER A 29 7.16 12.05 -12.35
C SER A 29 7.37 11.66 -13.81
N CYS A 30 6.75 10.56 -14.25
CA CYS A 30 6.79 10.15 -15.66
C CYS A 30 6.28 11.26 -16.60
N LEU A 31 5.11 11.82 -16.27
CA LEU A 31 4.48 12.83 -17.12
C LEU A 31 5.16 14.20 -17.04
N ARG A 32 5.54 14.65 -15.83
CA ARG A 32 6.00 16.03 -15.62
C ARG A 32 7.48 16.24 -15.87
N PHE A 33 8.31 15.22 -15.61
CA PHE A 33 9.76 15.39 -15.59
C PHE A 33 10.51 14.46 -16.55
N LEU A 34 9.97 13.27 -16.82
CA LEU A 34 10.68 12.26 -17.59
C LEU A 34 10.20 12.13 -19.04
N ASN A 35 9.05 12.72 -19.38
CA ASN A 35 8.37 12.52 -20.66
C ASN A 35 8.22 11.03 -21.03
N GLU A 36 7.89 10.22 -20.02
CA GLU A 36 7.65 8.77 -20.16
C GLU A 36 6.14 8.47 -20.04
N ASP A 37 5.68 7.43 -20.75
CA ASP A 37 4.37 6.82 -20.50
C ASP A 37 4.44 6.00 -19.20
N PRO A 38 3.70 6.37 -18.13
CA PRO A 38 3.72 5.63 -16.87
C PRO A 38 3.22 4.20 -17.00
N TRP A 39 2.31 3.92 -17.91
CA TRP A 39 1.81 2.56 -18.17
C TRP A 39 2.84 1.70 -18.90
N GLU A 40 3.59 2.28 -19.84
CA GLU A 40 4.70 1.59 -20.50
C GLU A 40 5.80 1.25 -19.48
N ARG A 41 6.12 2.19 -18.56
CA ARG A 41 7.06 1.93 -17.47
C ARG A 41 6.61 0.74 -16.63
N LEU A 42 5.33 0.66 -16.26
CA LEU A 42 4.78 -0.46 -15.50
C LEU A 42 4.92 -1.79 -16.25
N ARG A 43 4.58 -1.82 -17.52
CA ARG A 43 4.73 -3.02 -18.37
C ARG A 43 6.19 -3.47 -18.48
N LYS A 44 7.12 -2.53 -18.61
CA LYS A 44 8.57 -2.82 -18.62
C LYS A 44 9.04 -3.41 -17.29
N LEU A 45 8.60 -2.87 -16.16
CA LEU A 45 8.89 -3.43 -14.85
C LEU A 45 8.36 -4.87 -14.75
N LYS A 46 7.08 -5.09 -15.10
CA LYS A 46 6.47 -6.43 -15.06
C LYS A 46 7.16 -7.43 -15.99
N SER A 47 7.69 -6.97 -17.12
CA SER A 47 8.42 -7.85 -18.04
C SER A 47 9.79 -8.31 -17.49
N ASN A 48 10.41 -7.53 -16.62
CA ASN A 48 11.72 -7.84 -16.02
C ASN A 48 11.65 -8.48 -14.63
N LEU A 49 10.53 -8.31 -13.90
CA LEU A 49 10.31 -8.88 -12.56
C LEU A 49 9.34 -10.07 -12.68
N LYS A 50 9.87 -11.29 -12.55
CA LYS A 50 9.12 -12.54 -12.79
C LYS A 50 8.68 -13.22 -11.52
N ASN A 51 9.48 -13.10 -10.45
CA ASN A 51 9.28 -13.82 -9.20
C ASN A 51 8.60 -12.94 -8.15
N THR A 52 8.88 -11.63 -8.17
CA THR A 52 8.41 -10.69 -7.15
C THR A 52 7.16 -9.95 -7.60
N PRO A 53 6.05 -10.01 -6.85
CA PRO A 53 4.84 -9.27 -7.15
C PRO A 53 5.07 -7.75 -7.20
N LEU A 54 4.40 -7.07 -8.14
CA LEU A 54 4.43 -5.62 -8.22
C LEU A 54 3.30 -5.01 -7.41
N GLN A 55 3.66 -4.09 -6.54
CA GLN A 55 2.73 -3.35 -5.70
C GLN A 55 2.63 -1.90 -6.13
N MET A 56 1.42 -1.34 -6.00
CA MET A 56 1.19 0.09 -6.13
C MET A 56 0.49 0.68 -4.92
N LEU A 57 0.70 1.98 -4.71
CA LEU A 57 -0.04 2.76 -3.72
C LEU A 57 -1.24 3.46 -4.39
N LEU A 58 -2.43 3.33 -3.79
CA LEU A 58 -3.67 3.94 -4.26
C LEU A 58 -4.33 4.77 -3.14
N ARG A 59 -4.65 6.02 -3.44
CA ARG A 59 -5.25 6.97 -2.49
C ARG A 59 -6.78 6.86 -2.47
N GLY A 60 -7.32 5.64 -2.22
CA GLY A 60 -8.77 5.40 -2.21
C GLY A 60 -9.47 5.98 -3.43
N GLN A 61 -10.58 6.70 -3.22
CA GLN A 61 -11.37 7.35 -4.28
C GLN A 61 -10.60 8.43 -5.07
N ASN A 62 -9.48 8.90 -4.53
CA ASN A 62 -8.62 9.89 -5.20
C ASN A 62 -7.65 9.27 -6.22
N LEU A 63 -7.58 7.94 -6.28
CA LEU A 63 -6.68 7.21 -7.18
C LEU A 63 -5.22 7.65 -7.00
N LEU A 64 -4.64 8.24 -8.04
CA LEU A 64 -3.29 8.83 -8.03
C LEU A 64 -3.30 10.35 -7.80
N GLY A 65 -4.49 10.96 -7.75
CA GLY A 65 -4.70 12.40 -7.70
C GLY A 65 -4.99 12.94 -6.31
N TYR A 66 -5.60 14.13 -6.29
CA TYR A 66 -5.89 14.92 -5.09
C TYR A 66 -7.36 15.35 -5.00
N LYS A 67 -8.24 14.75 -5.77
CA LYS A 67 -9.70 14.94 -5.74
C LYS A 67 -10.38 13.61 -5.95
N HIS A 68 -11.62 13.49 -5.50
CA HIS A 68 -12.42 12.29 -5.71
C HIS A 68 -12.79 12.11 -7.18
N TYR A 69 -12.71 10.88 -7.64
CA TYR A 69 -13.21 10.43 -8.93
C TYR A 69 -14.51 9.63 -8.73
N SER A 70 -15.34 9.52 -9.77
CA SER A 70 -16.53 8.69 -9.75
C SER A 70 -16.17 7.19 -9.73
N ASP A 71 -17.08 6.36 -9.24
CA ASP A 71 -16.85 4.92 -9.06
C ASP A 71 -16.49 4.20 -10.37
N ASP A 72 -17.06 4.60 -11.50
CA ASP A 72 -16.75 4.07 -12.83
C ASP A 72 -15.30 4.36 -13.24
N VAL A 73 -14.78 5.53 -12.88
CA VAL A 73 -13.36 5.88 -13.10
C VAL A 73 -12.47 5.06 -12.19
N VAL A 74 -12.85 4.85 -10.92
CA VAL A 74 -12.12 3.99 -9.99
C VAL A 74 -12.07 2.55 -10.50
N GLU A 75 -13.19 2.00 -10.96
CA GLU A 75 -13.26 0.66 -11.58
C GLU A 75 -12.37 0.55 -12.81
N ALA A 76 -12.47 1.51 -13.74
CA ALA A 76 -11.66 1.51 -14.95
C ALA A 76 -10.16 1.59 -14.64
N PHE A 77 -9.78 2.40 -13.65
CA PHE A 77 -8.39 2.54 -13.22
C PHE A 77 -7.84 1.24 -12.60
N CYS A 78 -8.57 0.62 -11.66
CA CYS A 78 -8.17 -0.64 -11.02
C CYS A 78 -7.98 -1.75 -12.06
N ASN A 79 -8.92 -1.88 -12.99
CA ASN A 79 -8.82 -2.84 -14.09
C ASN A 79 -7.58 -2.56 -14.97
N ALA A 80 -7.32 -1.30 -15.31
CA ALA A 80 -6.14 -0.92 -16.09
C ALA A 80 -4.83 -1.22 -15.36
N ALA A 81 -4.75 -0.94 -14.05
CA ALA A 81 -3.57 -1.21 -13.24
C ALA A 81 -3.22 -2.70 -13.23
N VAL A 82 -4.19 -3.55 -12.95
CA VAL A 82 -4.00 -5.01 -12.95
C VAL A 82 -3.64 -5.52 -14.34
N LYS A 83 -4.35 -5.09 -15.38
CA LYS A 83 -4.07 -5.46 -16.77
C LYS A 83 -2.64 -5.10 -17.20
N ASN A 84 -2.09 -4.01 -16.68
CA ASN A 84 -0.73 -3.56 -17.01
C ASN A 84 0.36 -4.15 -16.10
N GLY A 85 0.01 -5.00 -15.13
CA GLY A 85 0.98 -5.78 -14.38
C GLY A 85 1.05 -5.55 -12.88
N ILE A 86 0.14 -4.78 -12.29
CA ILE A 86 0.03 -4.68 -10.83
C ILE A 86 -0.59 -5.96 -10.27
N ASP A 87 0.09 -6.56 -9.30
CA ASP A 87 -0.37 -7.77 -8.60
C ASP A 87 -1.02 -7.42 -7.25
N ARG A 88 -0.51 -6.38 -6.56
CA ARG A 88 -0.99 -5.95 -5.24
C ARG A 88 -1.29 -4.46 -5.25
N ILE A 89 -2.45 -4.08 -4.70
CA ILE A 89 -2.85 -2.68 -4.56
C ILE A 89 -2.95 -2.35 -3.07
N ARG A 90 -2.04 -1.48 -2.59
CA ARG A 90 -2.09 -0.91 -1.24
C ARG A 90 -2.96 0.33 -1.27
N ILE A 91 -4.12 0.24 -0.61
CA ILE A 91 -5.13 1.30 -0.57
C ILE A 91 -5.09 1.99 0.77
N PHE A 92 -5.08 3.32 0.78
CA PHE A 92 -5.14 4.10 2.01
C PHE A 92 -5.99 5.36 1.85
N ASP A 93 -6.43 5.88 2.97
CA ASP A 93 -6.91 7.25 3.15
C ASP A 93 -6.10 7.94 4.25
N ALA A 94 -5.66 9.18 4.01
CA ALA A 94 -4.78 9.90 4.93
C ALA A 94 -5.43 10.21 6.29
N LEU A 95 -6.76 10.23 6.35
CA LEU A 95 -7.55 10.47 7.56
C LEU A 95 -8.17 9.19 8.15
N ASN A 96 -7.83 8.03 7.61
CA ASN A 96 -8.40 6.74 7.97
C ASN A 96 -9.94 6.69 7.82
N ASP A 97 -10.49 7.30 6.77
CA ASP A 97 -11.91 7.22 6.45
C ASP A 97 -12.17 6.01 5.53
N PRO A 98 -12.76 4.90 6.04
CA PRO A 98 -12.98 3.70 5.24
C PRO A 98 -13.92 3.94 4.05
N ARG A 99 -14.82 4.93 4.13
CA ARG A 99 -15.76 5.27 3.05
C ARG A 99 -15.03 5.71 1.78
N ASN A 100 -13.87 6.37 1.94
CA ASN A 100 -13.01 6.76 0.83
C ASN A 100 -12.25 5.57 0.21
N MET A 101 -12.21 4.43 0.89
CA MET A 101 -11.50 3.24 0.45
C MET A 101 -12.41 2.17 -0.18
N GLU A 102 -13.69 2.19 0.12
CA GLU A 102 -14.67 1.14 -0.23
C GLU A 102 -14.70 0.79 -1.72
N ALA A 103 -14.89 1.78 -2.59
CA ALA A 103 -14.93 1.55 -4.04
C ALA A 103 -13.58 1.01 -4.57
N ALA A 104 -12.45 1.54 -4.07
CA ALA A 104 -11.13 1.08 -4.46
C ALA A 104 -10.88 -0.38 -4.04
N ILE A 105 -11.26 -0.77 -2.81
CA ILE A 105 -11.18 -2.17 -2.33
C ILE A 105 -12.02 -3.08 -3.23
N LYS A 106 -13.30 -2.74 -3.41
CA LYS A 106 -14.24 -3.51 -4.21
C LYS A 106 -13.74 -3.75 -5.64
N TYR A 107 -13.30 -2.69 -6.32
CA TYR A 107 -12.93 -2.80 -7.73
C TYR A 107 -11.53 -3.39 -7.92
N SER A 108 -10.61 -3.21 -6.99
CA SER A 108 -9.32 -3.91 -6.99
C SER A 108 -9.50 -5.43 -6.82
N LYS A 109 -10.36 -5.85 -5.90
CA LYS A 109 -10.74 -7.27 -5.74
C LYS A 109 -11.37 -7.82 -7.02
N LYS A 110 -12.32 -7.08 -7.59
CA LYS A 110 -12.99 -7.47 -8.85
C LYS A 110 -12.02 -7.61 -10.02
N ALA A 111 -10.98 -6.77 -10.06
CA ALA A 111 -9.92 -6.84 -11.07
C ALA A 111 -8.95 -8.01 -10.86
N GLY A 112 -8.99 -8.67 -9.70
CA GLY A 112 -8.14 -9.82 -9.36
C GLY A 112 -6.82 -9.48 -8.67
N ALA A 113 -6.65 -8.24 -8.17
CA ALA A 113 -5.49 -7.87 -7.38
C ALA A 113 -5.57 -8.43 -5.94
N HIS A 114 -4.41 -8.67 -5.33
CA HIS A 114 -4.32 -8.75 -3.87
C HIS A 114 -4.52 -7.35 -3.30
N VAL A 115 -5.51 -7.20 -2.43
CA VAL A 115 -5.84 -5.91 -1.81
C VAL A 115 -5.24 -5.84 -0.41
N GLN A 116 -4.36 -4.86 -0.22
CA GLN A 116 -3.83 -4.50 1.09
C GLN A 116 -4.41 -3.15 1.52
N SER A 117 -5.17 -3.14 2.60
CA SER A 117 -5.71 -1.90 3.16
C SER A 117 -4.77 -1.35 4.23
N ALA A 118 -4.43 -0.07 4.11
CA ALA A 118 -3.48 0.57 5.00
C ALA A 118 -4.18 1.58 5.92
N MET A 119 -3.80 1.53 7.20
CA MET A 119 -4.17 2.53 8.20
C MET A 119 -2.99 3.44 8.46
N VAL A 120 -3.21 4.73 8.38
CA VAL A 120 -2.21 5.75 8.69
C VAL A 120 -2.06 5.87 10.20
N TYR A 121 -0.86 5.56 10.69
CA TYR A 121 -0.53 5.71 12.09
C TYR A 121 -0.22 7.17 12.42
N THR A 122 -0.74 7.64 13.54
CA THR A 122 -0.44 8.96 14.10
C THR A 122 -0.67 8.94 15.62
N ILE A 123 -0.16 9.95 16.30
CA ILE A 123 -0.30 10.12 17.75
C ILE A 123 -1.19 11.33 18.03
N SER A 124 -2.31 11.10 18.71
CA SER A 124 -3.19 12.15 19.22
C SER A 124 -4.10 11.59 20.32
N PRO A 125 -4.82 12.44 21.07
CA PRO A 125 -5.75 11.96 22.12
C PRO A 125 -6.86 11.03 21.62
N VAL A 126 -7.16 11.02 20.32
CA VAL A 126 -8.24 10.20 19.72
C VAL A 126 -7.72 8.99 18.95
N HIS A 127 -6.41 8.93 18.69
CA HIS A 127 -5.77 7.80 18.00
C HIS A 127 -5.19 6.83 19.03
N THR A 128 -5.99 5.87 19.44
CA THR A 128 -5.64 4.80 20.37
C THR A 128 -5.55 3.46 19.64
N THR A 129 -4.91 2.47 20.23
CA THR A 129 -4.86 1.10 19.70
C THR A 129 -6.28 0.57 19.40
N GLU A 130 -7.25 0.88 20.26
CA GLU A 130 -8.64 0.50 20.04
C GLU A 130 -9.28 1.21 18.85
N SER A 131 -8.97 2.50 18.62
CA SER A 131 -9.47 3.23 17.45
C SER A 131 -8.90 2.68 16.15
N PHE A 132 -7.62 2.33 16.13
CA PHE A 132 -7.00 1.65 14.98
C PHE A 132 -7.59 0.26 14.74
N LEU A 133 -7.86 -0.50 15.81
CA LEU A 133 -8.51 -1.81 15.70
C LEU A 133 -9.89 -1.71 15.04
N LYS A 134 -10.70 -0.73 15.40
CA LYS A 134 -12.03 -0.51 14.76
C LYS A 134 -11.91 -0.19 13.27
N VAL A 135 -10.94 0.62 12.89
CA VAL A 135 -10.67 0.88 11.46
C VAL A 135 -10.27 -0.40 10.76
N ALA A 136 -9.36 -1.18 11.35
CA ALA A 136 -8.90 -2.45 10.80
C ALA A 136 -10.06 -3.45 10.63
N GLU A 137 -10.96 -3.58 11.62
CA GLU A 137 -12.15 -4.43 11.55
C GLU A 137 -13.03 -4.05 10.35
N THR A 138 -13.30 -2.75 10.17
CA THR A 138 -14.06 -2.26 9.03
C THR A 138 -13.40 -2.62 7.68
N LEU A 139 -12.08 -2.47 7.57
CA LEU A 139 -11.34 -2.81 6.36
C LEU A 139 -11.34 -4.32 6.07
N VAL A 140 -11.28 -5.14 7.12
CA VAL A 140 -11.41 -6.60 6.99
C VAL A 140 -12.82 -7.00 6.54
N GLU A 141 -13.86 -6.37 7.09
CA GLU A 141 -15.25 -6.57 6.65
C GLU A 141 -15.46 -6.18 5.18
N MET A 142 -14.73 -5.18 4.68
CA MET A 142 -14.73 -4.81 3.25
C MET A 142 -14.02 -5.83 2.34
N GLY A 143 -13.34 -6.83 2.93
CA GLY A 143 -12.74 -7.96 2.20
C GLY A 143 -11.28 -7.74 1.77
N THR A 144 -10.51 -6.97 2.53
CA THR A 144 -9.05 -6.86 2.32
C THR A 144 -8.34 -8.21 2.50
N ASP A 145 -7.26 -8.44 1.76
CA ASP A 145 -6.45 -9.68 1.84
C ASP A 145 -5.31 -9.55 2.86
N SER A 146 -4.91 -8.34 3.17
CA SER A 146 -3.89 -8.03 4.19
C SER A 146 -4.07 -6.60 4.71
N LEU A 147 -3.49 -6.33 5.88
CA LEU A 147 -3.47 -5.00 6.47
C LEU A 147 -2.06 -4.39 6.42
N CYS A 148 -1.99 -3.06 6.39
CA CYS A 148 -0.74 -2.33 6.54
C CYS A 148 -0.88 -1.26 7.61
N ILE A 149 0.01 -1.28 8.60
CA ILE A 149 0.18 -0.18 9.54
C ILE A 149 1.15 0.81 8.89
N LYS A 150 0.64 1.96 8.45
CA LYS A 150 1.38 2.92 7.64
C LYS A 150 1.85 4.11 8.47
N ASP A 151 3.08 4.03 8.95
CA ASP A 151 3.75 5.10 9.70
C ASP A 151 4.49 6.05 8.76
N MET A 152 3.78 6.95 8.12
CA MET A 152 4.35 7.94 7.20
C MET A 152 5.18 9.00 7.93
N SER A 153 4.88 9.27 9.19
CA SER A 153 5.55 10.32 9.97
C SER A 153 6.76 9.81 10.74
N GLY A 154 6.95 8.49 10.83
CA GLY A 154 8.01 7.87 11.61
C GLY A 154 7.80 7.99 13.12
N LEU A 155 6.55 8.03 13.58
CA LEU A 155 6.17 8.23 14.99
C LEU A 155 6.02 6.94 15.77
N LEU A 156 5.85 5.80 15.09
CA LEU A 156 5.61 4.51 15.71
C LEU A 156 6.87 4.02 16.44
N GLY A 157 6.82 4.05 17.77
CA GLY A 157 7.88 3.52 18.62
C GLY A 157 7.85 2.00 18.75
N PRO A 158 8.95 1.37 19.21
CA PRO A 158 9.01 -0.09 19.34
C PRO A 158 7.91 -0.69 20.22
N ALA A 159 7.67 -0.12 21.41
CA ALA A 159 6.62 -0.61 22.32
C ALA A 159 5.22 -0.50 21.73
N ASP A 160 4.90 0.64 21.11
CA ASP A 160 3.60 0.85 20.45
C ASP A 160 3.41 -0.10 19.25
N ALA A 161 4.50 -0.39 18.53
CA ALA A 161 4.47 -1.34 17.43
C ALA A 161 4.14 -2.76 17.90
N TYR A 162 4.81 -3.21 18.97
CA TYR A 162 4.52 -4.49 19.61
C TYR A 162 3.05 -4.59 20.04
N ASP A 163 2.57 -3.59 20.77
CA ASP A 163 1.19 -3.58 21.28
C ASP A 163 0.16 -3.59 20.13
N LEU A 164 0.39 -2.78 19.10
CA LEU A 164 -0.55 -2.66 17.98
C LEU A 164 -0.55 -3.93 17.12
N VAL A 165 0.62 -4.46 16.75
CA VAL A 165 0.74 -5.68 15.96
C VAL A 165 0.21 -6.89 16.73
N SER A 166 0.55 -7.02 18.03
CA SER A 166 0.02 -8.09 18.88
C SER A 166 -1.51 -8.04 18.98
N THR A 167 -2.07 -6.84 19.14
CA THR A 167 -3.53 -6.64 19.17
C THR A 167 -4.19 -7.10 17.86
N PHE A 168 -3.60 -6.74 16.74
CA PHE A 168 -4.11 -7.13 15.42
C PHE A 168 -3.95 -8.63 15.16
N LYS A 169 -2.81 -9.22 15.51
CA LYS A 169 -2.60 -10.67 15.39
C LYS A 169 -3.56 -11.46 16.26
N ASN A 170 -3.81 -11.01 17.49
CA ASN A 170 -4.80 -11.63 18.37
C ASN A 170 -6.24 -11.54 17.81
N ARG A 171 -6.56 -10.46 17.11
CA ARG A 171 -7.92 -10.23 16.57
C ARG A 171 -8.15 -10.90 15.23
N PHE A 172 -7.15 -10.90 14.34
CA PHE A 172 -7.30 -11.33 12.94
C PHE A 172 -6.56 -12.64 12.60
N GLY A 173 -5.82 -13.20 13.56
CA GLY A 173 -5.15 -14.50 13.37
C GLY A 173 -4.10 -14.47 12.25
N GLU A 174 -4.33 -15.31 11.23
CA GLU A 174 -3.40 -15.51 10.12
C GLU A 174 -3.42 -14.40 9.05
N LEU A 175 -4.28 -13.39 9.21
CA LEU A 175 -4.30 -12.28 8.25
C LEU A 175 -2.92 -11.61 8.22
N PRO A 176 -2.29 -11.46 7.03
CA PRO A 176 -0.99 -10.81 6.94
C PRO A 176 -1.06 -9.34 7.34
N ILE A 177 -0.06 -8.90 8.10
CA ILE A 177 0.08 -7.52 8.57
C ILE A 177 1.45 -7.01 8.15
N ASP A 178 1.49 -5.94 7.35
CA ASP A 178 2.70 -5.22 7.01
C ASP A 178 2.90 -4.03 7.94
N LEU A 179 4.14 -3.73 8.26
CA LEU A 179 4.53 -2.50 8.92
C LEU A 179 5.35 -1.64 7.95
N HIS A 180 4.84 -0.45 7.63
CA HIS A 180 5.48 0.50 6.73
C HIS A 180 5.94 1.75 7.49
N SER A 181 7.17 2.17 7.29
CA SER A 181 7.68 3.42 7.85
C SER A 181 8.52 4.20 6.84
N HIS A 182 8.48 5.55 6.92
CA HIS A 182 9.36 6.43 6.15
C HIS A 182 10.72 6.65 6.83
N PHE A 183 10.96 6.02 7.99
CA PHE A 183 12.22 6.07 8.74
C PHE A 183 12.62 7.48 9.22
N THR A 184 11.70 8.41 9.30
CA THR A 184 11.96 9.85 9.52
C THR A 184 12.65 10.13 10.85
N CYS A 185 12.28 9.40 11.93
CA CYS A 185 12.89 9.54 13.27
C CYS A 185 14.06 8.59 13.52
N GLY A 186 14.41 7.72 12.57
CA GLY A 186 15.51 6.74 12.71
C GLY A 186 15.18 5.51 13.56
N LEU A 187 13.92 5.29 13.96
CA LEU A 187 13.53 4.18 14.85
C LEU A 187 13.04 2.92 14.12
N ALA A 188 12.80 2.97 12.81
CA ALA A 188 12.12 1.90 12.10
C ALA A 188 12.78 0.51 12.27
N SER A 189 14.11 0.42 12.35
CA SER A 189 14.79 -0.86 12.55
C SER A 189 14.41 -1.52 13.88
N THR A 190 14.41 -0.76 14.98
CA THR A 190 14.01 -1.26 16.29
C THR A 190 12.50 -1.49 16.38
N THR A 191 11.71 -0.62 15.74
CA THR A 191 10.26 -0.76 15.63
C THR A 191 9.88 -2.06 14.91
N TYR A 192 10.54 -2.38 13.80
CA TYR A 192 10.31 -3.62 13.05
C TYR A 192 10.73 -4.86 13.85
N TRP A 193 11.84 -4.76 14.59
CA TRP A 193 12.30 -5.85 15.43
C TRP A 193 11.29 -6.22 16.53
N GLU A 194 10.73 -5.22 17.20
CA GLU A 194 9.75 -5.44 18.27
C GLU A 194 8.37 -5.88 17.70
N ALA A 195 8.05 -5.51 16.46
CA ALA A 195 6.80 -5.89 15.81
C ALA A 195 6.80 -7.32 15.27
N ALA A 196 7.97 -7.92 15.05
CA ALA A 196 8.12 -9.25 14.45
C ALA A 196 8.00 -10.37 15.48
#